data_577cbef688f683ecc4edb099ae581c22
#
_entry.id   577cbef688f683ecc4edb099ae581c22
#
_cell.length_a   1.000
_cell.length_b   1.000
_cell.length_c   1.000
_cell.angle_alpha   90.00
_cell.angle_beta   90.00
_cell.angle_gamma   90.00
#
_symmetry.space_group_name_H-M   'P 1'
#
loop_
_entity.id
_entity.type
_entity.pdbx_description
1 polymer ?
#
loop_
_entity_poly.entity_id
_entity_poly.type
_entity_poly.pdbx_seq_one_letter_code
_entity_poly.pdbx_strand_id
1 'polypeptide(L)'
;MGEDPSFRTDLYRGTARDYDRFRLPYPPSLVDDLRSRARLNGTGRLLDLACGTGQVAFALCGDFDAVTALDQEPGSVALGQAKADASGLTHIRWQVATAEEAETDGPFDMIAIGNAFHRLRRQRVAERALSWLRSGGYVALLWGGNPTEGSSDWQEALRAVIADWLHRTGDRLPADWEEAMARDPHEQILRRAGFSYEGSHDFEIRNVWTIETLTGYLYSTSILSRQALGGLAASFEEDLSERILRCSPNGRMEQDVRFSYQLAHKPG
;
A
#
# COMPACT_ATOMS: atom_id res chain seq x y z
N MET A 1 -10.58 16.60 -22.12
CA MET A 1 -10.40 16.30 -20.70
C MET A 1 -9.04 15.62 -20.62
N GLY A 2 -7.98 16.37 -20.25
CA GLY A 2 -6.63 15.82 -20.19
C GLY A 2 -6.58 14.73 -19.11
N GLU A 3 -5.98 13.60 -19.45
CA GLU A 3 -5.70 12.56 -18.47
C GLU A 3 -4.79 13.17 -17.39
N ASP A 4 -5.18 12.99 -16.13
CA ASP A 4 -4.39 13.41 -15.00
C ASP A 4 -3.08 12.60 -15.00
N PRO A 5 -1.91 13.21 -15.17
CA PRO A 5 -0.64 12.49 -15.31
C PRO A 5 -0.23 11.68 -14.07
N SER A 6 -0.94 11.84 -12.96
CA SER A 6 -0.76 11.02 -11.76
C SER A 6 -1.33 9.59 -11.91
N PHE A 7 -2.17 9.34 -12.94
CA PHE A 7 -2.81 8.05 -13.20
C PHE A 7 -2.08 7.27 -14.30
N ARG A 8 -0.93 6.73 -13.98
CA ARG A 8 -0.21 5.80 -14.86
C ARG A 8 -0.49 4.37 -14.42
N THR A 9 -1.01 3.57 -15.34
CA THR A 9 -1.28 2.13 -15.08
C THR A 9 -0.01 1.27 -15.02
N ASP A 10 1.14 1.80 -15.44
CA ASP A 10 2.42 1.10 -15.52
C ASP A 10 3.41 1.43 -14.39
N LEU A 11 3.01 2.25 -13.40
CA LEU A 11 3.87 2.74 -12.33
C LEU A 11 4.56 1.64 -11.51
N TYR A 12 3.90 0.51 -11.33
CA TYR A 12 4.41 -0.61 -10.53
C TYR A 12 4.82 -1.83 -11.37
N ARG A 13 4.91 -1.65 -12.70
CA ARG A 13 5.32 -2.74 -13.59
C ARG A 13 6.69 -3.27 -13.21
N GLY A 14 6.77 -4.60 -12.99
CA GLY A 14 8.00 -5.28 -12.65
C GLY A 14 8.43 -5.17 -11.19
N THR A 15 7.68 -4.47 -10.32
CA THR A 15 8.04 -4.31 -8.90
C THR A 15 7.51 -5.41 -7.99
N ALA A 16 6.64 -6.29 -8.47
CA ALA A 16 5.89 -7.26 -7.66
C ALA A 16 6.78 -8.10 -6.73
N ARG A 17 7.93 -8.60 -7.22
CA ARG A 17 8.85 -9.42 -6.42
C ARG A 17 9.54 -8.63 -5.32
N ASP A 18 10.01 -7.42 -5.62
CA ASP A 18 10.63 -6.54 -4.63
C ASP A 18 9.59 -6.08 -3.61
N TYR A 19 8.35 -5.79 -4.05
CA TYR A 19 7.23 -5.45 -3.18
C TYR A 19 6.94 -6.59 -2.19
N ASP A 20 6.75 -7.81 -2.68
CA ASP A 20 6.43 -8.98 -1.86
C ASP A 20 7.53 -9.30 -0.83
N ARG A 21 8.80 -9.15 -1.23
CA ARG A 21 9.94 -9.50 -0.40
C ARG A 21 10.30 -8.44 0.63
N PHE A 22 10.17 -7.16 0.30
CA PHE A 22 10.81 -6.09 1.06
C PHE A 22 9.83 -5.11 1.71
N ARG A 23 8.54 -5.13 1.36
CA ARG A 23 7.54 -4.36 2.11
C ARG A 23 7.25 -5.03 3.44
N LEU A 24 7.26 -4.23 4.50
CA LEU A 24 6.89 -4.73 5.81
C LEU A 24 5.43 -5.17 5.84
N PRO A 25 5.11 -6.33 6.43
CA PRO A 25 3.72 -6.76 6.62
C PRO A 25 3.01 -5.86 7.63
N TYR A 26 1.69 -5.77 7.53
CA TYR A 26 0.89 -5.13 8.56
C TYR A 26 1.06 -5.87 9.90
N PRO A 27 1.33 -5.16 11.01
CA PRO A 27 1.59 -5.80 12.29
C PRO A 27 0.35 -6.52 12.82
N PRO A 28 0.52 -7.66 13.53
CA PRO A 28 -0.60 -8.39 14.11
C PRO A 28 -1.50 -7.51 14.99
N SER A 29 -0.93 -6.59 15.77
CA SER A 29 -1.69 -5.66 16.60
C SER A 29 -2.65 -4.77 15.81
N LEU A 30 -2.26 -4.31 14.60
CA LEU A 30 -3.14 -3.55 13.71
C LEU A 30 -4.27 -4.46 13.18
N VAL A 31 -3.92 -5.66 12.73
CA VAL A 31 -4.88 -6.61 12.16
C VAL A 31 -5.91 -7.02 13.22
N ASP A 32 -5.47 -7.29 14.45
CA ASP A 32 -6.35 -7.70 15.57
C ASP A 32 -7.28 -6.56 16.01
N ASP A 33 -6.79 -5.31 16.05
CA ASP A 33 -7.63 -4.15 16.34
C ASP A 33 -8.68 -3.92 15.24
N LEU A 34 -8.27 -4.04 13.96
CA LEU A 34 -9.20 -3.94 12.82
C LEU A 34 -10.28 -5.03 12.87
N ARG A 35 -9.91 -6.28 13.17
CA ARG A 35 -10.85 -7.40 13.38
C ARG A 35 -11.89 -7.07 14.45
N SER A 36 -11.42 -6.55 15.59
CA SER A 36 -12.29 -6.22 16.72
C SER A 36 -13.26 -5.11 16.38
N ARG A 37 -12.80 -4.01 15.78
CA ARG A 37 -13.64 -2.84 15.44
C ARG A 37 -14.63 -3.15 14.34
N ALA A 38 -14.19 -3.81 13.29
CA ALA A 38 -15.06 -4.21 12.18
C ALA A 38 -15.90 -5.47 12.50
N ARG A 39 -15.75 -6.03 13.71
CA ARG A 39 -16.49 -7.20 14.21
C ARG A 39 -16.44 -8.39 13.25
N LEU A 40 -15.23 -8.64 12.71
CA LEU A 40 -15.02 -9.76 11.81
C LEU A 40 -15.18 -11.09 12.57
N ASN A 41 -15.81 -12.06 11.96
CA ASN A 41 -16.23 -13.28 12.65
C ASN A 41 -16.00 -14.57 11.85
N GLY A 42 -15.20 -14.50 10.78
CA GLY A 42 -14.91 -15.65 9.91
C GLY A 42 -15.95 -15.88 8.83
N THR A 43 -16.91 -14.97 8.65
CA THR A 43 -17.93 -15.06 7.62
C THR A 43 -18.01 -13.82 6.75
N GLY A 44 -18.73 -13.91 5.63
CA GLY A 44 -18.92 -12.78 4.73
C GLY A 44 -17.81 -12.65 3.67
N ARG A 45 -17.70 -11.47 3.06
CA ARG A 45 -16.88 -11.26 1.87
C ARG A 45 -15.98 -10.03 2.01
N LEU A 46 -14.68 -10.21 1.71
CA LEU A 46 -13.70 -9.14 1.62
C LEU A 46 -13.40 -8.79 0.15
N LEU A 47 -13.30 -7.50 -0.15
CA LEU A 47 -12.63 -7.00 -1.35
C LEU A 47 -11.32 -6.30 -0.93
N ASP A 48 -10.17 -6.87 -1.30
CA ASP A 48 -8.87 -6.20 -1.23
C ASP A 48 -8.65 -5.45 -2.55
N LEU A 49 -8.84 -4.14 -2.51
CA LEU A 49 -8.87 -3.27 -3.69
C LEU A 49 -7.51 -2.58 -3.87
N ALA A 50 -6.92 -2.70 -5.07
CA ALA A 50 -5.52 -2.39 -5.35
C ALA A 50 -4.58 -3.24 -4.45
N CYS A 51 -4.81 -4.55 -4.47
CA CYS A 51 -4.26 -5.50 -3.51
C CYS A 51 -2.74 -5.72 -3.65
N GLY A 52 -2.13 -5.30 -4.76
CA GLY A 52 -0.75 -5.64 -5.07
C GLY A 52 -0.53 -7.15 -5.05
N THR A 53 0.45 -7.61 -4.26
CA THR A 53 0.73 -9.05 -4.07
C THR A 53 -0.11 -9.68 -2.95
N GLY A 54 -1.13 -8.96 -2.43
CA GLY A 54 -2.14 -9.47 -1.49
C GLY A 54 -1.79 -9.34 -0.01
N GLN A 55 -1.00 -8.38 0.41
CA GLN A 55 -0.65 -8.24 1.83
C GLN A 55 -1.88 -8.18 2.75
N VAL A 56 -2.92 -7.41 2.37
CA VAL A 56 -4.16 -7.33 3.15
C VAL A 56 -5.00 -8.59 2.98
N ALA A 57 -5.13 -9.09 1.74
CA ALA A 57 -5.85 -10.34 1.47
C ALA A 57 -5.34 -11.49 2.34
N PHE A 58 -4.01 -11.70 2.41
CA PHE A 58 -3.42 -12.76 3.24
C PHE A 58 -3.58 -12.49 4.75
N ALA A 59 -3.49 -11.22 5.18
CA ALA A 59 -3.63 -10.88 6.59
C ALA A 59 -5.05 -11.13 7.14
N LEU A 60 -6.06 -10.98 6.28
CA LEU A 60 -7.48 -11.05 6.66
C LEU A 60 -8.24 -12.27 6.09
N CYS A 61 -7.62 -13.13 5.25
CA CYS A 61 -8.35 -14.20 4.58
C CYS A 61 -9.06 -15.18 5.55
N GLY A 62 -8.49 -15.39 6.74
CA GLY A 62 -9.11 -16.23 7.77
C GLY A 62 -10.36 -15.63 8.44
N ASP A 63 -10.66 -14.37 8.16
CA ASP A 63 -11.78 -13.63 8.76
C ASP A 63 -13.02 -13.58 7.85
N PHE A 64 -12.96 -14.21 6.65
CA PHE A 64 -14.02 -14.17 5.65
C PHE A 64 -14.22 -15.52 4.95
N ASP A 65 -15.45 -15.80 4.53
CA ASP A 65 -15.76 -16.98 3.69
C ASP A 65 -15.15 -16.87 2.29
N ALA A 66 -15.05 -15.65 1.75
CA ALA A 66 -14.54 -15.39 0.43
C ALA A 66 -13.79 -14.05 0.37
N VAL A 67 -12.68 -14.04 -0.34
CA VAL A 67 -11.87 -12.85 -0.60
C VAL A 67 -11.78 -12.62 -2.10
N THR A 68 -12.01 -11.39 -2.55
CA THR A 68 -11.68 -10.94 -3.90
C THR A 68 -10.48 -10.00 -3.79
N ALA A 69 -9.35 -10.35 -4.40
CA ALA A 69 -8.16 -9.53 -4.47
C ALA A 69 -8.00 -8.98 -5.89
N LEU A 70 -8.00 -7.65 -6.01
CA LEU A 70 -8.06 -6.97 -7.29
C LEU A 70 -6.93 -5.94 -7.40
N ASP A 71 -6.15 -6.02 -8.48
CA ASP A 71 -5.10 -5.03 -8.80
C ASP A 71 -4.99 -4.84 -10.32
N GLN A 72 -4.54 -3.65 -10.73
CA GLN A 72 -4.30 -3.35 -12.15
C GLN A 72 -3.02 -3.99 -12.71
N GLU A 73 -2.05 -4.35 -11.85
CA GLU A 73 -0.74 -4.88 -12.27
C GLU A 73 -0.81 -6.42 -12.36
N PRO A 74 -0.76 -6.98 -13.59
CA PRO A 74 -0.92 -8.43 -13.77
C PRO A 74 0.17 -9.25 -13.07
N GLY A 75 1.40 -8.72 -12.97
CA GLY A 75 2.51 -9.39 -12.30
C GLY A 75 2.31 -9.52 -10.80
N SER A 76 1.69 -8.52 -10.16
CA SER A 76 1.33 -8.56 -8.76
C SER A 76 0.23 -9.57 -8.49
N VAL A 77 -0.83 -9.56 -9.29
CA VAL A 77 -1.94 -10.52 -9.21
C VAL A 77 -1.45 -11.96 -9.41
N ALA A 78 -0.62 -12.20 -10.43
CA ALA A 78 -0.07 -13.53 -10.68
C ALA A 78 0.80 -14.05 -9.53
N LEU A 79 1.61 -13.18 -8.90
CA LEU A 79 2.42 -13.55 -7.75
C LEU A 79 1.55 -13.85 -6.52
N GLY A 80 0.53 -13.03 -6.26
CA GLY A 80 -0.42 -13.25 -5.19
C GLY A 80 -1.19 -14.58 -5.36
N GLN A 81 -1.69 -14.85 -6.57
CA GLN A 81 -2.35 -16.13 -6.90
C GLN A 81 -1.43 -17.31 -6.63
N ALA A 82 -0.18 -17.27 -7.13
CA ALA A 82 0.77 -18.37 -6.93
C ALA A 82 1.07 -18.62 -5.43
N LYS A 83 1.13 -17.57 -4.62
CA LYS A 83 1.29 -17.69 -3.16
C LYS A 83 0.06 -18.33 -2.50
N ALA A 84 -1.14 -17.91 -2.91
CA ALA A 84 -2.39 -18.47 -2.41
C ALA A 84 -2.49 -19.97 -2.74
N ASP A 85 -2.18 -20.35 -3.98
CA ASP A 85 -2.17 -21.75 -4.43
C ASP A 85 -1.17 -22.59 -3.63
N ALA A 86 0.05 -22.08 -3.44
CA ALA A 86 1.08 -22.74 -2.64
C ALA A 86 0.69 -22.93 -1.16
N SER A 87 -0.18 -22.05 -0.65
CA SER A 87 -0.69 -22.09 0.73
C SER A 87 -2.02 -22.81 0.86
N GLY A 88 -2.62 -23.32 -0.21
CA GLY A 88 -3.91 -23.97 -0.23
C GLY A 88 -5.11 -23.04 0.04
N LEU A 89 -4.96 -21.74 -0.17
CA LEU A 89 -6.00 -20.73 0.07
C LEU A 89 -6.92 -20.62 -1.14
N THR A 90 -7.89 -21.51 -1.27
CA THR A 90 -8.76 -21.63 -2.44
C THR A 90 -9.94 -20.63 -2.45
N HIS A 91 -10.18 -19.93 -1.35
CA HIS A 91 -11.27 -18.96 -1.18
C HIS A 91 -10.87 -17.52 -1.55
N ILE A 92 -9.62 -17.31 -2.03
CA ILE A 92 -9.15 -16.02 -2.54
C ILE A 92 -9.24 -16.02 -4.06
N ARG A 93 -10.11 -15.20 -4.61
CA ARG A 93 -10.25 -14.96 -6.06
C ARG A 93 -9.39 -13.76 -6.46
N TRP A 94 -8.51 -13.95 -7.44
CA TRP A 94 -7.64 -12.91 -7.97
C TRP A 94 -8.16 -12.34 -9.29
N GLN A 95 -8.10 -11.00 -9.44
CA GLN A 95 -8.61 -10.33 -10.61
C GLN A 95 -7.70 -9.18 -11.05
N VAL A 96 -7.40 -9.10 -12.37
CA VAL A 96 -6.69 -7.96 -12.96
C VAL A 96 -7.72 -6.93 -13.43
N ALA A 97 -7.79 -5.80 -12.73
CA ALA A 97 -8.63 -4.65 -13.10
C ALA A 97 -8.17 -3.39 -12.36
N THR A 98 -8.56 -2.21 -12.86
CA THR A 98 -8.39 -0.95 -12.13
C THR A 98 -9.49 -0.79 -11.08
N ALA A 99 -9.20 -0.13 -9.96
CA ALA A 99 -10.18 0.15 -8.92
C ALA A 99 -11.35 1.01 -9.44
N GLU A 100 -11.06 1.86 -10.43
CA GLU A 100 -12.01 2.80 -11.04
C GLU A 100 -12.99 2.14 -12.00
N GLU A 101 -12.66 0.98 -12.57
CA GLU A 101 -13.42 0.33 -13.64
C GLU A 101 -13.85 -1.10 -13.32
N ALA A 102 -13.35 -1.66 -12.21
CA ALA A 102 -13.66 -3.02 -11.81
C ALA A 102 -15.18 -3.27 -11.73
N GLU A 103 -15.61 -4.42 -12.24
CA GLU A 103 -16.96 -4.94 -12.01
C GLU A 103 -16.85 -6.05 -10.96
N THR A 104 -17.66 -5.97 -9.92
CA THR A 104 -17.65 -6.92 -8.80
C THR A 104 -19.06 -7.38 -8.46
N ASP A 105 -19.16 -8.63 -8.04
CA ASP A 105 -20.43 -9.26 -7.63
C ASP A 105 -20.73 -8.99 -6.15
N GLY A 106 -20.75 -7.72 -5.71
CA GLY A 106 -21.12 -7.37 -4.32
C GLY A 106 -22.42 -8.04 -3.83
N PRO A 107 -22.84 -7.85 -2.62
CA PRO A 107 -22.25 -6.98 -1.64
C PRO A 107 -21.06 -7.60 -0.90
N PHE A 108 -20.17 -6.71 -0.42
CA PHE A 108 -19.07 -7.07 0.47
C PHE A 108 -19.36 -6.62 1.91
N ASP A 109 -18.78 -7.33 2.87
CA ASP A 109 -18.80 -6.97 4.29
C ASP A 109 -17.71 -5.97 4.61
N MET A 110 -16.55 -6.10 3.93
CA MET A 110 -15.43 -5.16 4.04
C MET A 110 -14.78 -4.93 2.68
N ILE A 111 -14.35 -3.69 2.48
CA ILE A 111 -13.42 -3.31 1.42
C ILE A 111 -12.17 -2.77 2.10
N ALA A 112 -11.00 -3.33 1.78
CA ALA A 112 -9.72 -2.86 2.29
C ALA A 112 -8.86 -2.31 1.15
N ILE A 113 -8.10 -1.24 1.41
CA ILE A 113 -7.20 -0.61 0.46
C ILE A 113 -5.86 -0.36 1.17
N GLY A 114 -4.85 -1.17 0.85
CA GLY A 114 -3.53 -1.12 1.48
C GLY A 114 -2.51 -0.30 0.69
N ASN A 115 -1.94 0.75 1.27
CA ASN A 115 -0.89 1.60 0.67
C ASN A 115 -1.19 2.13 -0.75
N ALA A 116 -2.48 2.25 -1.13
CA ALA A 116 -2.86 2.55 -2.50
C ALA A 116 -3.85 3.72 -2.65
N PHE A 117 -4.74 3.97 -1.69
CA PHE A 117 -5.85 4.91 -1.85
C PHE A 117 -5.42 6.31 -2.33
N HIS A 118 -4.27 6.77 -1.88
CA HIS A 118 -3.69 8.04 -2.30
C HIS A 118 -3.28 8.10 -3.78
N ARG A 119 -3.16 6.94 -4.46
CA ARG A 119 -2.82 6.80 -5.87
C ARG A 119 -4.04 6.63 -6.78
N LEU A 120 -5.24 6.50 -6.20
CA LEU A 120 -6.48 6.26 -6.92
C LEU A 120 -7.25 7.56 -7.15
N ARG A 121 -8.22 7.54 -8.06
CA ARG A 121 -9.24 8.60 -8.17
C ARG A 121 -10.15 8.53 -6.95
N ARG A 122 -9.63 9.01 -5.81
CA ARG A 122 -10.13 8.76 -4.47
C ARG A 122 -11.64 8.93 -4.30
N GLN A 123 -12.22 10.03 -4.80
CA GLN A 123 -13.66 10.27 -4.71
C GLN A 123 -14.45 9.19 -5.46
N ARG A 124 -14.07 8.91 -6.72
CA ARG A 124 -14.73 7.89 -7.53
C ARG A 124 -14.64 6.51 -6.90
N VAL A 125 -13.46 6.14 -6.41
CA VAL A 125 -13.24 4.83 -5.77
C VAL A 125 -14.02 4.72 -4.46
N ALA A 126 -14.10 5.78 -3.65
CA ALA A 126 -14.91 5.79 -2.42
C ALA A 126 -16.41 5.62 -2.72
N GLU A 127 -16.94 6.29 -3.74
CA GLU A 127 -18.34 6.15 -4.17
C GLU A 127 -18.66 4.72 -4.66
N ARG A 128 -17.75 4.11 -5.42
CA ARG A 128 -17.86 2.72 -5.86
C ARG A 128 -17.81 1.76 -4.68
N ALA A 129 -16.84 1.96 -3.77
CA ALA A 129 -16.73 1.16 -2.55
C ALA A 129 -18.03 1.21 -1.73
N LEU A 130 -18.62 2.40 -1.58
CA LEU A 130 -19.92 2.52 -0.91
C LEU A 130 -21.01 1.71 -1.62
N SER A 131 -21.03 1.70 -2.95
CA SER A 131 -22.04 0.96 -3.72
C SER A 131 -21.89 -0.56 -3.58
N TRP A 132 -20.67 -1.06 -3.46
CA TRP A 132 -20.36 -2.49 -3.34
C TRP A 132 -20.52 -3.06 -1.94
N LEU A 133 -20.53 -2.22 -0.91
CA LEU A 133 -20.73 -2.65 0.48
C LEU A 133 -22.21 -2.92 0.78
N ARG A 134 -22.46 -3.93 1.62
CA ARG A 134 -23.76 -4.05 2.29
C ARG A 134 -23.97 -2.91 3.28
N SER A 135 -25.22 -2.68 3.69
CA SER A 135 -25.51 -1.78 4.84
C SER A 135 -24.76 -2.25 6.07
N GLY A 136 -24.08 -1.31 6.76
CA GLY A 136 -23.22 -1.59 7.91
C GLY A 136 -21.88 -2.25 7.54
N GLY A 137 -21.55 -2.44 6.27
CA GLY A 137 -20.24 -2.92 5.82
C GLY A 137 -19.16 -1.83 5.96
N TYR A 138 -17.90 -2.23 6.07
CA TYR A 138 -16.78 -1.36 6.39
C TYR A 138 -15.87 -1.09 5.18
N VAL A 139 -15.29 0.10 5.14
CA VAL A 139 -14.10 0.40 4.35
C VAL A 139 -12.93 0.68 5.30
N ALA A 140 -11.79 0.02 5.03
CA ALA A 140 -10.55 0.23 5.75
C ALA A 140 -9.45 0.72 4.79
N LEU A 141 -8.89 1.89 5.07
CA LEU A 141 -7.73 2.41 4.36
C LEU A 141 -6.50 2.19 5.23
N LEU A 142 -5.55 1.38 4.77
CA LEU A 142 -4.36 1.00 5.54
C LEU A 142 -3.10 1.57 4.90
N TRP A 143 -2.12 1.96 5.71
CA TRP A 143 -0.79 2.38 5.25
C TRP A 143 0.27 2.21 6.32
N GLY A 144 1.53 2.34 5.92
CA GLY A 144 2.67 2.28 6.81
C GLY A 144 3.89 1.59 6.21
N GLY A 145 4.87 1.38 7.07
CA GLY A 145 6.08 0.69 6.67
C GLY A 145 7.08 1.55 5.88
N ASN A 146 7.06 2.87 6.07
CA ASN A 146 7.90 3.80 5.31
C ASN A 146 9.23 4.09 6.03
N PRO A 147 10.40 3.71 5.47
CA PRO A 147 11.71 3.98 6.08
C PRO A 147 12.10 5.46 6.08
N THR A 148 11.46 6.31 5.27
CA THR A 148 11.79 7.74 5.20
C THR A 148 11.17 8.57 6.33
N GLU A 149 10.22 8.00 7.10
CA GLU A 149 9.59 8.67 8.22
C GLU A 149 10.49 8.67 9.45
N GLY A 150 10.80 9.86 9.97
CA GLY A 150 11.66 10.08 11.12
C GLY A 150 12.74 11.12 10.87
N SER A 151 13.59 11.35 11.88
CA SER A 151 14.60 12.41 11.89
C SER A 151 16.02 11.92 12.23
N SER A 152 16.28 10.61 12.13
CA SER A 152 17.62 10.07 12.30
C SER A 152 18.51 10.44 11.12
N ASP A 153 19.83 10.57 11.36
CA ASP A 153 20.82 10.93 10.33
C ASP A 153 20.73 10.02 9.09
N TRP A 154 20.53 8.70 9.29
CA TRP A 154 20.39 7.77 8.18
C TRP A 154 19.09 8.00 7.37
N GLN A 155 18.02 8.48 8.01
CA GLN A 155 16.75 8.80 7.31
C GLN A 155 16.89 10.11 6.51
N GLU A 156 17.62 11.07 7.02
CA GLU A 156 17.98 12.29 6.28
C GLU A 156 18.85 11.95 5.07
N ALA A 157 19.87 11.11 5.26
CA ALA A 157 20.70 10.61 4.17
C ALA A 157 19.87 9.83 3.12
N LEU A 158 18.93 8.99 3.56
CA LEU A 158 18.04 8.25 2.67
C LEU A 158 17.17 9.18 1.83
N ARG A 159 16.54 10.21 2.44
CA ARG A 159 15.75 11.21 1.71
C ARG A 159 16.61 11.98 0.70
N ALA A 160 17.84 12.33 1.07
CA ALA A 160 18.77 12.99 0.16
C ALA A 160 19.15 12.11 -1.04
N VAL A 161 19.42 10.81 -0.81
CA VAL A 161 19.65 9.83 -1.90
C VAL A 161 18.45 9.76 -2.83
N ILE A 162 17.25 9.62 -2.28
CA ILE A 162 16.01 9.55 -3.08
C ILE A 162 15.87 10.82 -3.94
N ALA A 163 16.02 12.00 -3.35
CA ALA A 163 15.88 13.27 -4.07
C ALA A 163 16.89 13.41 -5.22
N ASP A 164 18.18 13.08 -4.97
CA ASP A 164 19.23 13.14 -5.97
C ASP A 164 18.98 12.18 -7.13
N TRP A 165 18.53 10.96 -6.83
CA TRP A 165 18.27 9.96 -7.86
C TRP A 165 17.00 10.23 -8.66
N LEU A 166 15.96 10.78 -8.05
CA LEU A 166 14.78 11.27 -8.78
C LEU A 166 15.16 12.39 -9.75
N HIS A 167 16.05 13.29 -9.35
CA HIS A 167 16.54 14.31 -10.25
C HIS A 167 17.33 13.72 -11.43
N ARG A 168 18.14 12.69 -11.20
CA ARG A 168 18.95 12.00 -12.24
C ARG A 168 18.10 11.20 -13.22
N THR A 169 17.06 10.53 -12.75
CA THR A 169 16.16 9.73 -13.60
C THR A 169 15.12 10.58 -14.34
N GLY A 170 15.02 11.86 -13.98
CA GLY A 170 14.01 12.75 -14.56
C GLY A 170 12.59 12.50 -14.00
N ASP A 171 12.44 11.56 -13.07
CA ASP A 171 11.19 11.37 -12.36
C ASP A 171 11.01 12.48 -11.31
N ARG A 172 9.79 12.96 -11.20
CA ARG A 172 9.43 13.96 -10.19
C ARG A 172 8.21 13.46 -9.45
N LEU A 173 8.31 13.39 -8.13
CA LEU A 173 7.09 13.43 -7.33
C LEU A 173 6.40 14.76 -7.63
N PRO A 174 5.07 14.81 -7.80
CA PRO A 174 4.37 16.07 -7.89
C PRO A 174 4.81 16.96 -6.71
N ALA A 175 5.28 18.16 -6.99
CA ALA A 175 5.84 19.05 -5.97
C ALA A 175 4.81 19.43 -4.88
N ASP A 176 3.52 19.29 -5.18
CA ASP A 176 2.39 19.62 -4.32
C ASP A 176 1.68 18.39 -3.72
N TRP A 177 2.31 17.20 -3.80
CA TRP A 177 1.70 15.96 -3.34
C TRP A 177 1.22 16.02 -1.87
N GLU A 178 2.09 16.43 -0.94
CA GLU A 178 1.75 16.52 0.48
C GLU A 178 0.66 17.57 0.72
N GLU A 179 0.76 18.72 0.03
CA GLU A 179 -0.26 19.76 0.08
C GLU A 179 -1.59 19.30 -0.50
N ALA A 180 -1.57 18.53 -1.59
CA ALA A 180 -2.78 17.97 -2.18
C ALA A 180 -3.46 16.97 -1.23
N MET A 181 -2.68 16.16 -0.52
CA MET A 181 -3.21 15.26 0.51
C MET A 181 -3.78 16.04 1.71
N ALA A 182 -3.08 17.09 2.16
CA ALA A 182 -3.53 17.93 3.27
C ALA A 182 -4.79 18.74 2.92
N ARG A 183 -4.93 19.23 1.68
CA ARG A 183 -6.11 19.97 1.22
C ARG A 183 -7.38 19.13 1.15
N ASP A 184 -7.25 17.84 0.86
CA ASP A 184 -8.37 16.93 0.72
C ASP A 184 -8.09 15.59 1.44
N PRO A 185 -8.16 15.55 2.78
CA PRO A 185 -7.88 14.36 3.58
C PRO A 185 -8.82 13.20 3.23
N HIS A 186 -8.35 11.97 3.38
CA HIS A 186 -9.13 10.76 3.11
C HIS A 186 -10.45 10.71 3.88
N GLU A 187 -10.47 11.18 5.14
CA GLU A 187 -11.69 11.31 5.93
C GLU A 187 -12.77 12.13 5.21
N GLN A 188 -12.40 13.29 4.66
CA GLN A 188 -13.35 14.16 3.97
C GLN A 188 -13.90 13.51 2.70
N ILE A 189 -13.05 12.77 1.99
CA ILE A 189 -13.45 12.01 0.79
C ILE A 189 -14.45 10.92 1.16
N LEU A 190 -14.16 10.14 2.21
CA LEU A 190 -15.06 9.09 2.69
C LEU A 190 -16.42 9.68 3.13
N ARG A 191 -16.40 10.80 3.88
CA ARG A 191 -17.63 11.47 4.30
C ARG A 191 -18.44 12.00 3.11
N ARG A 192 -17.79 12.62 2.11
CA ARG A 192 -18.46 13.09 0.88
C ARG A 192 -19.05 11.96 0.06
N ALA A 193 -18.41 10.78 0.06
CA ALA A 193 -18.93 9.58 -0.59
C ALA A 193 -20.15 8.97 0.13
N GLY A 194 -20.41 9.37 1.37
CA GLY A 194 -21.57 8.90 2.16
C GLY A 194 -21.23 7.93 3.28
N PHE A 195 -19.96 7.73 3.59
CA PHE A 195 -19.54 6.91 4.73
C PHE A 195 -19.68 7.63 6.08
N SER A 196 -20.00 6.85 7.13
CA SER A 196 -19.82 7.25 8.53
C SER A 196 -18.38 6.93 8.94
N TYR A 197 -17.56 7.95 9.14
CA TYR A 197 -16.15 7.81 9.53
C TYR A 197 -16.03 7.53 11.03
N GLU A 198 -15.24 6.49 11.38
CA GLU A 198 -15.08 6.04 12.78
C GLU A 198 -13.74 6.47 13.40
N GLY A 199 -12.74 6.81 12.60
CA GLY A 199 -11.47 7.30 13.10
C GLY A 199 -10.24 6.76 12.41
N SER A 200 -9.09 7.22 12.89
CA SER A 200 -7.76 6.75 12.52
C SER A 200 -7.10 6.05 13.71
N HIS A 201 -6.40 4.95 13.47
CA HIS A 201 -5.75 4.12 14.48
C HIS A 201 -4.30 3.90 14.09
N ASP A 202 -3.39 4.20 15.01
CA ASP A 202 -1.95 4.16 14.79
C ASP A 202 -1.30 3.02 15.59
N PHE A 203 -0.29 2.40 14.99
CA PHE A 203 0.49 1.28 15.56
C PHE A 203 1.96 1.50 15.25
N GLU A 204 2.82 1.11 16.17
CA GLU A 204 4.26 1.19 15.99
C GLU A 204 4.89 -0.18 16.22
N ILE A 205 5.87 -0.52 15.40
CA ILE A 205 6.70 -1.70 15.59
C ILE A 205 8.18 -1.34 15.49
N ARG A 206 8.99 -1.97 16.33
CA ARG A 206 10.45 -1.87 16.18
C ARG A 206 10.89 -2.66 14.97
N ASN A 207 11.59 -2.01 14.04
CA ASN A 207 12.20 -2.64 12.87
C ASN A 207 13.68 -2.27 12.74
N VAL A 208 14.45 -3.15 12.12
CA VAL A 208 15.85 -2.92 11.80
C VAL A 208 16.02 -3.08 10.30
N TRP A 209 16.27 -1.97 9.64
CA TRP A 209 16.61 -1.96 8.23
C TRP A 209 18.08 -2.33 8.03
N THR A 210 18.38 -2.95 6.89
CA THR A 210 19.73 -3.17 6.37
C THR A 210 19.85 -2.49 5.01
N ILE A 211 21.05 -2.40 4.46
CA ILE A 211 21.25 -1.88 3.09
C ILE A 211 20.40 -2.70 2.11
N GLU A 212 20.40 -4.05 2.22
CA GLU A 212 19.58 -4.92 1.37
C GLU A 212 18.09 -4.57 1.44
N THR A 213 17.54 -4.47 2.66
CA THR A 213 16.10 -4.22 2.85
C THR A 213 15.70 -2.81 2.46
N LEU A 214 16.55 -1.79 2.65
CA LEU A 214 16.30 -0.43 2.15
C LEU A 214 16.33 -0.37 0.62
N THR A 215 17.33 -0.99 0.01
CA THR A 215 17.44 -1.06 -1.46
C THR A 215 16.21 -1.76 -2.04
N GLY A 216 15.84 -2.90 -1.49
CA GLY A 216 14.67 -3.66 -1.94
C GLY A 216 13.36 -2.91 -1.72
N TYR A 217 13.23 -2.19 -0.60
CA TYR A 217 12.09 -1.30 -0.38
C TYR A 217 12.00 -0.23 -1.48
N LEU A 218 13.10 0.44 -1.82
CA LEU A 218 13.13 1.47 -2.86
C LEU A 218 12.78 0.88 -4.24
N TYR A 219 13.28 -0.30 -4.56
CA TYR A 219 12.92 -1.01 -5.78
C TYR A 219 11.43 -1.41 -5.86
N SER A 220 10.77 -1.54 -4.72
CA SER A 220 9.33 -1.79 -4.64
C SER A 220 8.47 -0.55 -4.87
N THR A 221 9.10 0.63 -4.98
CA THR A 221 8.40 1.90 -5.21
C THR A 221 8.20 2.17 -6.71
N SER A 222 7.25 3.03 -7.04
CA SER A 222 7.03 3.47 -8.41
C SER A 222 8.12 4.41 -8.95
N ILE A 223 8.95 4.98 -8.08
CA ILE A 223 9.87 6.07 -8.41
C ILE A 223 11.33 5.61 -8.58
N LEU A 224 11.75 4.57 -7.88
CA LEU A 224 13.12 4.03 -7.94
C LEU A 224 13.10 2.52 -8.21
N SER A 225 12.14 2.05 -9.02
CA SER A 225 12.11 0.65 -9.43
C SER A 225 13.34 0.29 -10.28
N ARG A 226 13.67 -1.00 -10.33
CA ARG A 226 14.77 -1.48 -11.21
C ARG A 226 14.55 -1.04 -12.66
N GLN A 227 13.29 -0.99 -13.11
CA GLN A 227 12.95 -0.54 -14.46
C GLN A 227 13.20 0.97 -14.62
N ALA A 228 12.85 1.80 -13.64
CA ALA A 228 13.08 3.24 -13.69
C ALA A 228 14.59 3.58 -13.69
N LEU A 229 15.37 2.85 -12.91
CA LEU A 229 16.83 3.03 -12.85
C LEU A 229 17.58 2.44 -14.07
N GLY A 230 17.04 1.37 -14.67
CA GLY A 230 17.66 0.73 -15.83
C GLY A 230 19.12 0.37 -15.58
N GLY A 231 20.02 0.82 -16.47
CA GLY A 231 21.46 0.59 -16.37
C GLY A 231 22.15 1.32 -15.20
N LEU A 232 21.44 2.20 -14.50
CA LEU A 232 21.99 2.96 -13.37
C LEU A 232 21.79 2.24 -12.02
N ALA A 233 21.13 1.08 -12.00
CA ALA A 233 20.79 0.37 -10.76
C ALA A 233 22.02 0.07 -9.88
N ALA A 234 23.12 -0.39 -10.44
CA ALA A 234 24.35 -0.68 -9.69
C ALA A 234 24.95 0.59 -9.04
N SER A 235 24.99 1.70 -9.78
CA SER A 235 25.49 2.97 -9.25
C SER A 235 24.57 3.54 -8.16
N PHE A 236 23.27 3.27 -8.26
CA PHE A 236 22.31 3.62 -7.23
C PHE A 236 22.56 2.81 -5.93
N GLU A 237 22.74 1.49 -6.05
CA GLU A 237 23.03 0.63 -4.90
C GLU A 237 24.32 1.05 -4.19
N GLU A 238 25.35 1.39 -4.95
CA GLU A 238 26.63 1.86 -4.41
C GLU A 238 26.51 3.19 -3.66
N ASP A 239 25.88 4.22 -4.27
CA ASP A 239 25.68 5.54 -3.66
C ASP A 239 24.79 5.44 -2.40
N LEU A 240 23.69 4.66 -2.46
CA LEU A 240 22.85 4.41 -1.31
C LEU A 240 23.64 3.78 -0.16
N SER A 241 24.37 2.70 -0.45
CA SER A 241 25.16 1.98 0.54
C SER A 241 26.20 2.89 1.19
N GLU A 242 26.97 3.63 0.37
CA GLU A 242 28.02 4.52 0.88
C GLU A 242 27.45 5.60 1.81
N ARG A 243 26.37 6.28 1.41
CA ARG A 243 25.78 7.36 2.20
C ARG A 243 25.15 6.85 3.50
N ILE A 244 24.46 5.71 3.45
CA ILE A 244 23.84 5.13 4.65
C ILE A 244 24.90 4.62 5.62
N LEU A 245 25.96 3.95 5.15
CA LEU A 245 27.05 3.45 6.00
C LEU A 245 27.86 4.55 6.67
N ARG A 246 27.92 5.76 6.12
CA ARG A 246 28.50 6.92 6.82
C ARG A 246 27.73 7.28 8.09
N CYS A 247 26.40 7.14 8.09
CA CYS A 247 25.55 7.44 9.24
C CYS A 247 25.38 6.22 10.16
N SER A 248 25.49 5.01 9.61
CA SER A 248 25.26 3.74 10.31
C SER A 248 26.30 2.70 9.90
N PRO A 249 27.55 2.80 10.42
CA PRO A 249 28.69 1.98 9.96
C PRO A 249 28.50 0.46 10.16
N ASN A 250 27.63 0.06 11.08
CA ASN A 250 27.29 -1.35 11.32
C ASN A 250 26.25 -1.89 10.33
N GLY A 251 25.74 -1.05 9.40
CA GLY A 251 24.75 -1.42 8.41
C GLY A 251 23.36 -1.76 8.97
N ARG A 252 23.04 -1.33 10.20
CA ARG A 252 21.78 -1.61 10.90
C ARG A 252 21.11 -0.30 11.30
N MET A 253 19.98 0.02 10.68
CA MET A 253 19.22 1.24 10.89
C MET A 253 17.93 0.91 11.66
N GLU A 254 17.89 1.29 12.91
CA GLU A 254 16.74 1.06 13.78
C GLU A 254 15.67 2.14 13.58
N GLN A 255 14.42 1.73 13.54
CA GLN A 255 13.26 2.61 13.43
C GLN A 255 12.07 2.06 14.20
N ASP A 256 11.34 2.92 14.89
CA ASP A 256 9.97 2.65 15.29
C ASP A 256 9.07 2.99 14.11
N VAL A 257 8.65 1.96 13.38
CA VAL A 257 7.93 2.08 12.12
C VAL A 257 6.45 2.24 12.40
N ARG A 258 5.88 3.30 11.86
CA ARG A 258 4.45 3.58 12.00
C ARG A 258 3.63 2.87 10.95
N PHE A 259 2.53 2.30 11.42
CA PHE A 259 1.43 1.78 10.62
C PHE A 259 0.14 2.41 11.09
N SER A 260 -0.81 2.59 10.18
CA SER A 260 -2.12 3.11 10.55
C SER A 260 -3.21 2.61 9.62
N TYR A 261 -4.45 2.69 10.10
CA TYR A 261 -5.61 2.56 9.23
C TYR A 261 -6.69 3.57 9.61
N GLN A 262 -7.47 3.97 8.62
CA GLN A 262 -8.73 4.68 8.82
C GLN A 262 -9.90 3.74 8.58
N LEU A 263 -10.90 3.81 9.43
CA LEU A 263 -12.10 2.98 9.36
C LEU A 263 -13.34 3.86 9.14
N ALA A 264 -14.20 3.42 8.26
CA ALA A 264 -15.51 4.00 8.06
C ALA A 264 -16.50 2.91 7.65
N HIS A 265 -17.80 3.12 7.89
CA HIS A 265 -18.84 2.15 7.51
C HIS A 265 -19.91 2.79 6.63
N LYS A 266 -20.58 1.95 5.83
CA LYS A 266 -21.76 2.32 5.09
C LYS A 266 -22.93 2.42 6.06
N PRO A 267 -23.62 3.57 6.18
CA PRO A 267 -24.85 3.69 6.98
C PRO A 267 -25.91 2.65 6.60
N GLY A 268 -26.76 2.33 7.57
CA GLY A 268 -27.89 1.39 7.39
C GLY A 268 -29.02 1.94 6.54
#